data_c3146d24f39258835e5d84089d045506
#
_entry.id   c3146d24f39258835e5d84089d045506
#
_cell.length_a   1.000
_cell.length_b   1.000
_cell.length_c   1.000
_cell.angle_alpha   90.00
_cell.angle_beta   90.00
_cell.angle_gamma   90.00
#
_symmetry.space_group_name_H-M   'P 1'
#
loop_
_entity.id
_entity.type
_entity.pdbx_description
1 polymer ?
#
loop_
_entity_poly.entity_id
_entity_poly.type
_entity_poly.pdbx_seq_one_letter_code
_entity_poly.pdbx_strand_id
1 'polypeptide(L)'
;NNGIVFLDEIDKISARTDRVGGDVSREGVQRDLLPLIEGTTVNTKHGPIKTDHILFIASGAFQLAKPSDLLPELQGRLPIRVELEALTSDDFKRILREPDFSLIKQYVALLKTENVDLEFSDDGIDTIANIASEVNATVENIGARRLHTIIEKILDEISFTATDRSGEKIIINKEYINKNLDNLVKDTDLSKFIL
;
A
#
# COMPACT_ATOMS: atom_id res chain seq x y z
N ASN A 1 16.43 18.03 -16.61
CA ASN A 1 17.54 17.83 -15.65
C ASN A 1 17.12 18.08 -14.19
N ASN A 2 15.88 18.47 -13.93
CA ASN A 2 15.32 18.59 -12.59
C ASN A 2 14.17 17.61 -12.47
N GLY A 3 14.10 16.86 -11.38
CA GLY A 3 13.05 15.87 -11.19
C GLY A 3 13.14 15.18 -9.84
N ILE A 4 12.25 14.22 -9.64
CA ILE A 4 12.23 13.36 -8.46
C ILE A 4 12.25 11.91 -8.98
N VAL A 5 13.14 11.10 -8.42
CA VAL A 5 13.18 9.65 -8.62
C VAL A 5 12.81 8.97 -7.31
N PHE A 6 11.83 8.09 -7.37
CA PHE A 6 11.40 7.30 -6.23
C PHE A 6 11.88 5.85 -6.42
N LEU A 7 12.63 5.34 -5.44
CA LEU A 7 13.16 3.99 -5.40
C LEU A 7 12.40 3.22 -4.33
N ASP A 8 11.50 2.36 -4.74
CA ASP A 8 10.72 1.55 -3.80
C ASP A 8 11.44 0.24 -3.46
N GLU A 9 11.11 -0.33 -2.31
CA GLU A 9 11.63 -1.62 -1.80
C GLU A 9 13.17 -1.69 -1.73
N ILE A 10 13.84 -0.60 -1.33
CA ILE A 10 15.30 -0.57 -1.25
C ILE A 10 15.87 -1.58 -0.22
N ASP A 11 15.07 -2.01 0.74
CA ASP A 11 15.42 -3.06 1.68
C ASP A 11 15.69 -4.43 0.99
N LYS A 12 15.16 -4.65 -0.20
CA LYS A 12 15.36 -5.90 -0.96
C LYS A 12 16.78 -6.04 -1.53
N ILE A 13 17.47 -4.92 -1.71
CA ILE A 13 18.87 -4.90 -2.17
C ILE A 13 19.88 -4.79 -1.02
N SER A 14 19.42 -4.72 0.24
CA SER A 14 20.32 -4.74 1.39
C SER A 14 20.94 -6.14 1.59
N ALA A 15 22.18 -6.19 2.11
CA ALA A 15 22.84 -7.44 2.44
C ALA A 15 22.05 -8.16 3.56
N ARG A 16 21.83 -9.47 3.40
CA ARG A 16 21.30 -10.33 4.47
C ARG A 16 22.44 -11.16 5.03
N THR A 17 22.64 -11.07 6.33
CA THR A 17 23.72 -11.75 7.07
C THR A 17 23.66 -13.29 6.98
N ASP A 18 22.51 -13.87 6.55
CA ASP A 18 22.24 -15.30 6.71
C ASP A 18 22.38 -16.17 5.44
N ARG A 19 22.78 -15.62 4.28
CA ARG A 19 22.92 -16.40 3.05
C ARG A 19 24.18 -16.05 2.26
N VAL A 20 25.14 -16.94 2.29
CA VAL A 20 26.34 -16.92 1.43
C VAL A 20 25.90 -17.20 -0.02
N GLY A 21 26.13 -16.25 -0.94
CA GLY A 21 25.95 -16.43 -2.39
C GLY A 21 24.96 -15.49 -3.08
N GLY A 22 24.04 -14.85 -2.36
CA GLY A 22 23.09 -13.85 -2.92
C GLY A 22 23.55 -12.40 -2.75
N ASP A 23 24.56 -12.16 -1.92
CA ASP A 23 24.95 -10.81 -1.52
C ASP A 23 25.71 -10.05 -2.61
N VAL A 24 26.51 -10.74 -3.42
CA VAL A 24 27.29 -10.12 -4.52
C VAL A 24 26.38 -9.44 -5.54
N SER A 25 25.23 -10.05 -5.86
CA SER A 25 24.26 -9.47 -6.79
C SER A 25 23.56 -8.24 -6.22
N ARG A 26 23.20 -8.26 -4.94
CA ARG A 26 22.53 -7.16 -4.25
C ARG A 26 23.45 -5.98 -4.03
N GLU A 27 24.69 -6.25 -3.61
CA GLU A 27 25.74 -5.26 -3.49
C GLU A 27 26.05 -4.61 -4.85
N GLY A 28 26.06 -5.41 -5.93
CA GLY A 28 26.22 -4.92 -7.30
C GLY A 28 25.16 -3.88 -7.66
N VAL A 29 23.88 -4.16 -7.37
CA VAL A 29 22.78 -3.20 -7.64
C VAL A 29 22.96 -1.91 -6.83
N GLN A 30 23.37 -2.00 -5.56
CA GLN A 30 23.64 -0.80 -4.76
C GLN A 30 24.80 0.02 -5.36
N ARG A 31 25.86 -0.63 -5.85
CA ARG A 31 26.99 0.05 -6.53
C ARG A 31 26.57 0.69 -7.85
N ASP A 32 25.64 0.08 -8.59
CA ASP A 32 25.13 0.63 -9.85
C ASP A 32 24.24 1.86 -9.62
N LEU A 33 23.56 1.97 -8.45
CA LEU A 33 22.78 3.14 -8.07
C LEU A 33 23.65 4.35 -7.69
N LEU A 34 24.86 4.13 -7.17
CA LEU A 34 25.72 5.21 -6.68
C LEU A 34 26.01 6.28 -7.75
N PRO A 35 26.46 5.95 -8.98
CA PRO A 35 26.69 6.97 -10.01
C PRO A 35 25.43 7.77 -10.36
N LEU A 36 24.25 7.15 -10.28
CA LEU A 36 22.98 7.83 -10.56
C LEU A 36 22.65 8.88 -9.50
N ILE A 37 22.92 8.55 -8.23
CA ILE A 37 22.66 9.44 -7.10
C ILE A 37 23.75 10.51 -6.97
N GLU A 38 24.98 10.18 -7.33
CA GLU A 38 26.14 11.10 -7.29
C GLU A 38 26.14 12.13 -8.43
N GLY A 39 25.48 11.85 -9.52
CA GLY A 39 25.41 12.70 -10.70
C GLY A 39 26.13 12.08 -11.88
N THR A 40 25.38 11.73 -12.91
CA THR A 40 25.89 11.20 -14.17
C THR A 40 25.00 11.60 -15.34
N THR A 41 25.44 11.29 -16.55
CA THR A 41 24.61 11.46 -17.74
C THR A 41 24.05 10.11 -18.17
N VAL A 42 22.73 9.98 -18.14
CA VAL A 42 21.99 8.79 -18.57
C VAL A 42 21.35 9.02 -19.92
N ASN A 43 21.60 8.13 -20.88
CA ASN A 43 20.94 8.16 -22.18
C ASN A 43 19.55 7.52 -22.09
N THR A 44 18.51 8.29 -22.41
CA THR A 44 17.14 7.83 -22.45
C THR A 44 16.57 7.91 -23.87
N LYS A 45 15.40 7.30 -24.09
CA LYS A 45 14.65 7.43 -25.36
C LYS A 45 14.27 8.89 -25.70
N HIS A 46 14.34 9.80 -24.75
CA HIS A 46 14.06 11.23 -24.91
C HIS A 46 15.33 12.09 -24.94
N GLY A 47 16.51 11.46 -25.04
CA GLY A 47 17.81 12.13 -25.03
C GLY A 47 18.57 11.96 -23.72
N PRO A 48 19.76 12.55 -23.60
CA PRO A 48 20.61 12.46 -22.44
C PRO A 48 20.04 13.31 -21.29
N ILE A 49 20.04 12.76 -20.09
CA ILE A 49 19.59 13.40 -18.85
C ILE A 49 20.77 13.42 -17.87
N LYS A 50 21.02 14.59 -17.26
CA LYS A 50 21.95 14.72 -16.15
C LYS A 50 21.20 14.55 -14.83
N THR A 51 21.75 13.73 -13.93
CA THR A 51 21.11 13.38 -12.65
C THR A 51 21.53 14.27 -11.49
N ASP A 52 22.46 15.21 -11.69
CA ASP A 52 23.04 16.09 -10.66
C ASP A 52 21.99 16.87 -9.83
N HIS A 53 20.84 17.20 -10.42
CA HIS A 53 19.78 17.98 -9.79
C HIS A 53 18.47 17.19 -9.63
N ILE A 54 18.57 15.86 -9.55
CA ILE A 54 17.43 14.97 -9.27
C ILE A 54 17.39 14.65 -7.79
N LEU A 55 16.22 14.83 -7.17
CA LEU A 55 15.98 14.37 -5.82
C LEU A 55 15.69 12.86 -5.85
N PHE A 56 16.47 12.09 -5.10
CA PHE A 56 16.23 10.66 -4.91
C PHE A 56 15.54 10.42 -3.56
N ILE A 57 14.43 9.73 -3.60
CA ILE A 57 13.67 9.29 -2.42
C ILE A 57 13.64 7.77 -2.44
N ALA A 58 14.15 7.13 -1.40
CA ALA A 58 14.14 5.69 -1.27
C ALA A 58 13.19 5.26 -0.14
N SER A 59 12.37 4.23 -0.37
CA SER A 59 11.50 3.62 0.63
C SER A 59 11.78 2.13 0.78
N GLY A 60 11.50 1.59 1.95
CA GLY A 60 11.62 0.17 2.24
C GLY A 60 10.99 -0.17 3.58
N ALA A 61 10.45 -1.38 3.71
CA ALA A 61 9.82 -1.83 4.95
C ALA A 61 10.84 -2.18 6.04
N PHE A 62 12.05 -2.57 5.67
CA PHE A 62 13.15 -2.93 6.59
C PHE A 62 12.76 -3.89 7.72
N GLN A 63 11.87 -4.84 7.45
CA GLN A 63 11.41 -5.83 8.43
C GLN A 63 12.52 -6.82 8.82
N LEU A 64 13.30 -7.28 7.83
CA LEU A 64 14.36 -8.28 7.98
C LEU A 64 15.77 -7.70 7.85
N ALA A 65 15.89 -6.52 7.32
CA ALA A 65 17.12 -5.76 7.15
C ALA A 65 16.98 -4.42 7.83
N LYS A 66 18.08 -3.74 8.06
CA LYS A 66 18.12 -2.37 8.62
C LYS A 66 18.68 -1.41 7.57
N PRO A 67 18.37 -0.12 7.64
CA PRO A 67 19.04 0.87 6.79
C PRO A 67 20.57 0.85 6.91
N SER A 68 21.11 0.40 8.06
CA SER A 68 22.54 0.21 8.28
C SER A 68 23.16 -0.97 7.51
N ASP A 69 22.34 -1.83 6.92
CA ASP A 69 22.82 -2.99 6.13
C ASP A 69 22.99 -2.62 4.65
N LEU A 70 22.64 -1.39 4.27
CA LEU A 70 23.02 -0.82 2.98
C LEU A 70 24.51 -0.44 2.97
N LEU A 71 25.11 -0.40 1.80
CA LEU A 71 26.50 0.05 1.66
C LEU A 71 26.72 1.43 2.29
N PRO A 72 27.82 1.65 3.03
CA PRO A 72 28.09 2.92 3.68
C PRO A 72 28.07 4.12 2.73
N GLU A 73 28.52 3.94 1.51
CA GLU A 73 28.51 4.95 0.45
C GLU A 73 27.07 5.35 0.10
N LEU A 74 26.16 4.37 -0.03
CA LEU A 74 24.75 4.62 -0.33
C LEU A 74 24.04 5.31 0.85
N GLN A 75 24.35 4.89 2.08
CA GLN A 75 23.84 5.55 3.29
C GLN A 75 24.26 7.02 3.37
N GLY A 76 25.51 7.32 2.97
CA GLY A 76 26.02 8.68 2.93
C GLY A 76 25.32 9.58 1.90
N ARG A 77 24.76 8.99 0.85
CA ARG A 77 24.01 9.72 -0.20
C ARG A 77 22.50 9.83 0.09
N LEU A 78 21.99 9.03 1.02
CA LEU A 78 20.62 9.09 1.54
C LEU A 78 20.64 9.43 3.06
N PRO A 79 21.15 10.61 3.45
CA PRO A 79 21.44 10.93 4.84
C PRO A 79 20.18 11.25 5.66
N ILE A 80 19.09 11.66 5.00
CA ILE A 80 17.84 12.01 5.68
C ILE A 80 17.01 10.75 5.82
N ARG A 81 16.67 10.40 7.05
CA ARG A 81 15.84 9.24 7.37
C ARG A 81 14.54 9.70 8.01
N VAL A 82 13.43 9.15 7.50
CA VAL A 82 12.10 9.40 8.02
C VAL A 82 11.46 8.04 8.28
N GLU A 83 10.90 7.86 9.47
CA GLU A 83 10.09 6.70 9.83
C GLU A 83 8.62 7.09 9.74
N LEU A 84 7.83 6.28 9.04
CA LEU A 84 6.38 6.48 8.93
C LEU A 84 5.69 5.74 10.07
N GLU A 85 4.79 6.42 10.74
CA GLU A 85 3.96 5.83 11.79
C GLU A 85 2.87 4.92 11.19
N ALA A 86 2.43 3.93 11.99
CA ALA A 86 1.30 3.10 11.62
C ALA A 86 0.02 3.93 11.54
N LEU A 87 -0.84 3.62 10.56
CA LEU A 87 -2.13 4.29 10.40
C LEU A 87 -3.07 3.98 11.57
N THR A 88 -3.67 5.03 12.12
CA THR A 88 -4.72 4.93 13.14
C THR A 88 -6.10 4.71 12.51
N SER A 89 -7.10 4.34 13.32
CA SER A 89 -8.50 4.25 12.85
C SER A 89 -8.99 5.58 12.25
N ASP A 90 -8.60 6.72 12.82
CA ASP A 90 -8.98 8.02 12.29
C ASP A 90 -8.30 8.33 10.95
N ASP A 91 -7.07 7.90 10.74
CA ASP A 91 -6.40 8.01 9.45
C ASP A 91 -7.11 7.15 8.39
N PHE A 92 -7.53 5.94 8.73
CA PHE A 92 -8.32 5.09 7.83
C PHE A 92 -9.65 5.74 7.45
N LYS A 93 -10.37 6.37 8.40
CA LYS A 93 -11.60 7.13 8.12
C LYS A 93 -11.34 8.26 7.13
N ARG A 94 -10.27 9.02 7.33
CA ARG A 94 -9.88 10.11 6.43
C ARG A 94 -9.54 9.60 5.04
N ILE A 95 -8.78 8.51 4.93
CA ILE A 95 -8.44 7.86 3.65
C ILE A 95 -9.69 7.41 2.90
N LEU A 96 -10.72 6.94 3.60
CA LEU A 96 -11.98 6.51 2.99
C LEU A 96 -12.85 7.66 2.50
N ARG A 97 -12.75 8.88 3.10
CA ARG A 97 -13.64 10.01 2.85
C ARG A 97 -13.02 11.14 2.05
N GLU A 98 -11.81 11.59 2.45
CA GLU A 98 -11.25 12.86 1.98
C GLU A 98 -10.76 12.84 0.53
N PRO A 99 -10.03 11.82 0.03
CA PRO A 99 -9.50 11.85 -1.33
C PRO A 99 -10.61 11.97 -2.38
N ASP A 100 -10.34 12.70 -3.46
CA ASP A 100 -11.27 12.83 -4.59
C ASP A 100 -11.63 11.49 -5.20
N PHE A 101 -10.65 10.56 -5.23
CA PHE A 101 -10.81 9.19 -5.69
C PHE A 101 -10.66 8.19 -4.54
N SER A 102 -11.37 8.41 -3.42
CA SER A 102 -11.38 7.46 -2.31
C SER A 102 -11.98 6.12 -2.75
N LEU A 103 -11.59 5.01 -2.09
CA LEU A 103 -12.11 3.68 -2.41
C LEU A 103 -13.64 3.62 -2.42
N ILE A 104 -14.28 4.24 -1.44
CA ILE A 104 -15.75 4.32 -1.38
C ILE A 104 -16.32 4.94 -2.66
N LYS A 105 -15.78 6.08 -3.08
CA LYS A 105 -16.24 6.77 -4.30
C LYS A 105 -16.01 5.93 -5.55
N GLN A 106 -14.90 5.19 -5.61
CA GLN A 106 -14.61 4.29 -6.72
C GLN A 106 -15.62 3.15 -6.81
N TYR A 107 -15.92 2.46 -5.70
CA TYR A 107 -16.91 1.36 -5.69
C TYR A 107 -18.33 1.86 -5.93
N VAL A 108 -18.71 3.02 -5.40
CA VAL A 108 -20.00 3.66 -5.71
C VAL A 108 -20.12 3.93 -7.21
N ALA A 109 -19.10 4.51 -7.82
CA ALA A 109 -19.09 4.76 -9.26
C ALA A 109 -19.11 3.47 -10.09
N LEU A 110 -18.37 2.43 -9.67
CA LEU A 110 -18.35 1.13 -10.33
C LEU A 110 -19.72 0.46 -10.33
N LEU A 111 -20.37 0.34 -9.17
CA LEU A 111 -21.68 -0.29 -9.06
C LEU A 111 -22.80 0.54 -9.70
N LYS A 112 -22.60 1.85 -9.83
CA LYS A 112 -23.52 2.72 -10.59
C LYS A 112 -23.56 2.36 -12.08
N THR A 113 -22.52 1.78 -12.65
CA THR A 113 -22.54 1.31 -14.05
C THR A 113 -23.56 0.18 -14.28
N GLU A 114 -23.84 -0.60 -13.23
CA GLU A 114 -24.87 -1.65 -13.22
C GLU A 114 -26.22 -1.12 -12.68
N ASN A 115 -26.35 0.22 -12.53
CA ASN A 115 -27.53 0.88 -11.99
C ASN A 115 -27.87 0.48 -10.55
N VAL A 116 -26.85 0.10 -9.73
CA VAL A 116 -26.98 -0.14 -8.29
C VAL A 116 -26.55 1.09 -7.54
N ASP A 117 -27.38 1.60 -6.64
CA ASP A 117 -27.08 2.73 -5.77
C ASP A 117 -26.45 2.23 -4.45
N LEU A 118 -25.13 2.31 -4.37
CA LEU A 118 -24.36 1.95 -3.18
C LEU A 118 -24.15 3.16 -2.28
N GLU A 119 -24.45 3.03 -0.99
CA GLU A 119 -24.21 4.05 0.02
C GLU A 119 -23.48 3.45 1.23
N PHE A 120 -22.48 4.16 1.74
CA PHE A 120 -21.80 3.79 2.99
C PHE A 120 -22.26 4.75 4.08
N SER A 121 -22.85 4.21 5.14
CA SER A 121 -23.22 5.00 6.32
C SER A 121 -22.00 5.37 7.17
N ASP A 122 -22.13 6.40 8.00
CA ASP A 122 -21.03 6.83 8.86
C ASP A 122 -20.56 5.73 9.83
N ASP A 123 -21.50 4.98 10.43
CA ASP A 123 -21.20 3.84 11.30
C ASP A 123 -20.55 2.67 10.52
N GLY A 124 -20.90 2.50 9.24
CA GLY A 124 -20.25 1.55 8.36
C GLY A 124 -18.78 1.92 8.11
N ILE A 125 -18.51 3.17 7.75
CA ILE A 125 -17.14 3.67 7.55
C ILE A 125 -16.31 3.53 8.83
N ASP A 126 -16.88 3.90 9.97
CA ASP A 126 -16.23 3.76 11.27
C ASP A 126 -15.89 2.30 11.58
N THR A 127 -16.78 1.39 11.26
CA THR A 127 -16.56 -0.04 11.46
C THR A 127 -15.45 -0.58 10.57
N ILE A 128 -15.43 -0.24 9.28
CA ILE A 128 -14.34 -0.62 8.34
C ILE A 128 -12.99 -0.11 8.84
N ALA A 129 -12.92 1.15 9.25
CA ALA A 129 -11.69 1.77 9.74
C ALA A 129 -11.15 1.10 11.02
N ASN A 130 -12.03 0.77 11.96
CA ASN A 130 -11.65 0.08 13.19
C ASN A 130 -11.13 -1.33 12.90
N ILE A 131 -11.81 -2.10 12.05
CA ILE A 131 -11.39 -3.44 11.64
C ILE A 131 -10.02 -3.38 10.92
N ALA A 132 -9.83 -2.41 10.02
CA ALA A 132 -8.56 -2.26 9.32
C ALA A 132 -7.40 -1.97 10.28
N SER A 133 -7.62 -1.10 11.27
CA SER A 133 -6.64 -0.78 12.31
C SER A 133 -6.32 -2.00 13.17
N GLU A 134 -7.34 -2.73 13.63
CA GLU A 134 -7.19 -3.90 14.46
C GLU A 134 -6.44 -5.03 13.74
N VAL A 135 -6.81 -5.33 12.49
CA VAL A 135 -6.16 -6.38 11.71
C VAL A 135 -4.71 -6.02 11.39
N ASN A 136 -4.41 -4.75 11.08
CA ASN A 136 -3.03 -4.29 10.88
C ASN A 136 -2.19 -4.39 12.16
N ALA A 137 -2.81 -4.25 13.34
CA ALA A 137 -2.11 -4.38 14.62
C ALA A 137 -1.88 -5.84 15.03
N THR A 138 -2.77 -6.75 14.64
CA THR A 138 -2.78 -8.16 15.16
C THR A 138 -2.18 -9.16 14.19
N VAL A 139 -2.27 -8.93 12.87
CA VAL A 139 -1.79 -9.89 11.85
C VAL A 139 -0.52 -9.36 11.19
N GLU A 140 -0.66 -8.45 10.25
CA GLU A 140 0.44 -7.82 9.53
C GLU A 140 0.03 -6.40 9.13
N ASN A 141 0.92 -5.45 9.36
CA ASN A 141 0.67 -4.06 8.96
C ASN A 141 1.00 -3.86 7.48
N ILE A 142 -0.02 -3.89 6.63
CA ILE A 142 0.07 -3.58 5.20
C ILE A 142 -0.46 -2.17 4.87
N GLY A 143 -0.62 -1.34 5.89
CA GLY A 143 -1.07 0.04 5.74
C GLY A 143 -2.47 0.15 5.12
N ALA A 144 -2.66 1.15 4.25
CA ALA A 144 -3.95 1.42 3.61
C ALA A 144 -4.41 0.33 2.63
N ARG A 145 -3.53 -0.56 2.18
CA ARG A 145 -3.92 -1.72 1.34
C ARG A 145 -4.96 -2.60 2.03
N ARG A 146 -4.96 -2.64 3.37
CA ARG A 146 -5.96 -3.37 4.16
C ARG A 146 -7.40 -2.95 3.84
N LEU A 147 -7.62 -1.67 3.51
CA LEU A 147 -8.94 -1.18 3.13
C LEU A 147 -9.46 -1.82 1.84
N HIS A 148 -8.61 -2.04 0.83
CA HIS A 148 -9.00 -2.74 -0.40
C HIS A 148 -9.52 -4.14 -0.07
N THR A 149 -8.74 -4.93 0.67
CA THR A 149 -9.10 -6.30 1.02
C THR A 149 -10.41 -6.38 1.80
N ILE A 150 -10.62 -5.48 2.76
CA ILE A 150 -11.84 -5.46 3.58
C ILE A 150 -13.05 -5.07 2.72
N ILE A 151 -12.94 -4.00 1.92
CA ILE A 151 -14.06 -3.52 1.08
C ILE A 151 -14.40 -4.54 0.00
N GLU A 152 -13.40 -5.12 -0.67
CA GLU A 152 -13.62 -6.21 -1.65
C GLU A 152 -14.42 -7.34 -1.03
N LYS A 153 -14.07 -7.75 0.18
CA LYS A 153 -14.78 -8.83 0.86
C LYS A 153 -16.20 -8.47 1.27
N ILE A 154 -16.42 -7.24 1.75
CA ILE A 154 -17.75 -6.75 2.09
C ILE A 154 -18.66 -6.68 0.85
N LEU A 155 -18.08 -6.32 -0.30
CA LEU A 155 -18.81 -6.11 -1.55
C LEU A 155 -18.83 -7.32 -2.48
N ASP A 156 -18.17 -8.42 -2.14
CA ASP A 156 -18.00 -9.62 -2.98
C ASP A 156 -19.35 -10.12 -3.55
N GLU A 157 -20.32 -10.38 -2.69
CA GLU A 157 -21.66 -10.82 -3.07
C GLU A 157 -22.41 -9.78 -3.92
N ILE A 158 -22.31 -8.49 -3.51
CA ILE A 158 -22.98 -7.39 -4.22
C ILE A 158 -22.39 -7.24 -5.63
N SER A 159 -21.06 -7.27 -5.74
CA SER A 159 -20.36 -7.12 -7.02
C SER A 159 -20.69 -8.28 -7.96
N PHE A 160 -20.76 -9.51 -7.45
CA PHE A 160 -21.10 -10.70 -8.23
C PHE A 160 -22.55 -10.68 -8.73
N THR A 161 -23.48 -10.18 -7.92
CA THR A 161 -24.94 -10.14 -8.25
C THR A 161 -25.40 -8.77 -8.75
N ALA A 162 -24.48 -7.84 -9.06
CA ALA A 162 -24.83 -6.45 -9.40
C ALA A 162 -25.79 -6.33 -10.58
N THR A 163 -25.61 -7.14 -11.63
CA THR A 163 -26.50 -7.16 -12.81
C THR A 163 -27.93 -7.54 -12.47
N ASP A 164 -28.12 -8.42 -11.49
CA ASP A 164 -29.45 -8.91 -11.06
C ASP A 164 -30.12 -7.92 -10.08
N ARG A 165 -29.35 -6.98 -9.54
CA ARG A 165 -29.79 -5.97 -8.55
C ARG A 165 -30.00 -4.57 -9.15
N SER A 166 -30.15 -4.47 -10.48
CA SER A 166 -30.32 -3.19 -11.14
C SER A 166 -31.53 -2.42 -10.59
N GLY A 167 -31.30 -1.17 -10.18
CA GLY A 167 -32.30 -0.30 -9.55
C GLY A 167 -32.39 -0.42 -8.03
N GLU A 168 -31.64 -1.31 -7.39
CA GLU A 168 -31.60 -1.42 -5.93
C GLU A 168 -30.73 -0.32 -5.30
N LYS A 169 -31.16 0.10 -4.09
CA LYS A 169 -30.33 0.91 -3.19
C LYS A 169 -29.81 0.04 -2.05
N ILE A 170 -28.50 -0.05 -1.94
CA ILE A 170 -27.82 -0.88 -0.94
C ILE A 170 -27.04 0.03 0.03
N ILE A 171 -27.29 -0.13 1.33
CA ILE A 171 -26.61 0.64 2.38
C ILE A 171 -25.68 -0.25 3.15
N ILE A 172 -24.39 0.08 3.13
CA ILE A 172 -23.34 -0.59 3.89
C ILE A 172 -23.24 0.06 5.26
N ASN A 173 -23.93 -0.49 6.22
CA ASN A 173 -23.91 -0.08 7.63
C ASN A 173 -23.16 -1.10 8.48
N LYS A 174 -23.00 -0.80 9.77
CA LYS A 174 -22.34 -1.67 10.74
C LYS A 174 -22.92 -3.09 10.78
N GLU A 175 -24.24 -3.24 10.72
CA GLU A 175 -24.91 -4.55 10.77
C GLU A 175 -24.57 -5.38 9.53
N TYR A 176 -24.60 -4.76 8.36
CA TYR A 176 -24.22 -5.42 7.11
C TYR A 176 -22.77 -5.89 7.14
N ILE A 177 -21.86 -5.05 7.62
CA ILE A 177 -20.43 -5.37 7.72
C ILE A 177 -20.22 -6.55 8.68
N ASN A 178 -20.78 -6.50 9.88
CA ASN A 178 -20.63 -7.56 10.87
C ASN A 178 -21.15 -8.90 10.34
N LYS A 179 -22.32 -8.91 9.69
CA LYS A 179 -22.89 -10.14 9.10
C LYS A 179 -21.96 -10.78 8.08
N ASN A 180 -21.30 -9.97 7.25
CA ASN A 180 -20.42 -10.47 6.18
C ASN A 180 -19.01 -10.79 6.67
N LEU A 181 -18.56 -10.15 7.77
CA LEU A 181 -17.23 -10.36 8.34
C LEU A 181 -17.20 -11.35 9.51
N ASP A 182 -18.32 -11.61 10.20
CA ASP A 182 -18.41 -12.62 11.27
C ASP A 182 -18.02 -14.03 10.79
N ASN A 183 -18.24 -14.31 9.53
CA ASN A 183 -17.77 -15.54 8.89
C ASN A 183 -16.24 -15.55 8.68
N LEU A 184 -15.60 -14.40 8.59
CA LEU A 184 -14.16 -14.22 8.40
C LEU A 184 -13.38 -14.25 9.71
N VAL A 185 -13.93 -13.69 10.78
CA VAL A 185 -13.29 -13.65 12.11
C VAL A 185 -13.30 -15.03 12.77
N LYS A 186 -14.29 -15.88 12.44
CA LYS A 186 -14.40 -17.26 12.98
C LYS A 186 -13.47 -18.24 12.30
N ASP A 187 -12.98 -17.92 11.11
CA ASP A 187 -12.06 -18.77 10.36
C ASP A 187 -10.64 -18.17 10.47
N THR A 188 -9.97 -18.49 11.57
CA THR A 188 -8.59 -18.06 11.87
C THR A 188 -7.57 -18.49 10.77
N ASP A 189 -7.96 -19.40 9.88
CA ASP A 189 -7.17 -19.77 8.71
C ASP A 189 -7.37 -18.81 7.52
N LEU A 190 -8.50 -18.10 7.43
CA LEU A 190 -8.76 -17.13 6.36
C LEU A 190 -7.97 -15.82 6.56
N SER A 191 -7.55 -15.48 7.78
CA SER A 191 -6.67 -14.33 8.01
C SER A 191 -5.31 -14.47 7.31
N LYS A 192 -4.92 -15.69 6.93
CA LYS A 192 -3.70 -15.97 6.12
C LYS A 192 -3.93 -15.83 4.61
N PHE A 193 -5.17 -15.81 4.16
CA PHE A 193 -5.54 -15.70 2.74
C PHE A 193 -6.09 -14.32 2.37
N ILE A 194 -6.23 -13.41 3.35
CA ILE A 194 -6.56 -12.01 3.10
C ILE A 194 -5.24 -11.24 2.96
N LEU A 195 -4.46 -11.66 1.96
CA LEU A 195 -3.25 -10.96 1.51
C LEU A 195 -3.59 -10.06 0.34
#